data_bf91bb0328f4893db96dfc2a1a8e51b7
#
_entry.id   bf91bb0328f4893db96dfc2a1a8e51b7
#
_cell.length_a   1.000
_cell.length_b   1.000
_cell.length_c   1.000
_cell.angle_alpha   90.00
_cell.angle_beta   90.00
_cell.angle_gamma   90.00
#
_symmetry.space_group_name_H-M   'P 1'
#
loop_
_entity.id
_entity.type
_entity.pdbx_description
1 polymer ?
#
loop_
_entity_poly.entity_id
_entity_poly.type
_entity_poly.pdbx_seq_one_letter_code
_entity_poly.pdbx_strand_id
1 'polypeptide(L)'
;MPTSTQDRPARAAIRPTGEERTFSADELIVSKTDPRGIITYANDVFLRVGAYQLHEVIGQPHNLIRHPDMPKAVFKLLWDTVSSGRELFAYVNNLAADGANYWVLAHVTPSFGAGGRIVGYHSNRRKPAASGVAAARELYAALRAEEHRHSSGRAAVEASTALLTRHLAERGVTYEEFVWSIVPDGEV
;
A
#
# COMPACT_ATOMS: atom_id res chain seq x y z
N MET A 1 27.54 -27.48 9.08
CA MET A 1 26.48 -27.88 8.18
C MET A 1 25.83 -26.62 7.69
N PRO A 2 26.01 -26.17 6.43
CA PRO A 2 25.32 -25.00 5.92
C PRO A 2 23.88 -25.40 5.60
N THR A 3 22.92 -24.68 6.20
CA THR A 3 21.49 -24.80 5.92
C THR A 3 21.23 -24.34 4.49
N SER A 4 20.79 -25.29 3.68
CA SER A 4 20.33 -25.12 2.31
C SER A 4 19.30 -24.00 2.22
N THR A 5 19.65 -22.94 1.51
CA THR A 5 18.70 -21.95 1.01
C THR A 5 17.84 -22.68 -0.01
N GLN A 6 16.67 -23.19 0.39
CA GLN A 6 15.71 -23.72 -0.55
C GLN A 6 15.29 -22.58 -1.49
N ASP A 7 15.67 -22.71 -2.76
CA ASP A 7 15.11 -21.93 -3.86
C ASP A 7 13.59 -22.11 -3.85
N ARG A 8 12.89 -21.08 -3.31
CA ARG A 8 11.44 -21.02 -3.41
C ARG A 8 11.08 -20.75 -4.88
N PRO A 9 10.23 -21.58 -5.50
CA PRO A 9 9.79 -21.30 -6.86
C PRO A 9 9.14 -19.91 -6.91
N ALA A 10 9.49 -19.13 -7.94
CA ALA A 10 8.88 -17.85 -8.21
C ALA A 10 7.35 -18.03 -8.26
N ARG A 11 6.62 -17.35 -7.37
CA ARG A 11 5.16 -17.45 -7.33
C ARG A 11 4.60 -16.92 -8.64
N ALA A 12 3.72 -17.68 -9.27
CA ALA A 12 2.99 -17.23 -10.45
C ALA A 12 2.30 -15.90 -10.14
N ALA A 13 2.41 -14.90 -11.03
CA ALA A 13 1.80 -13.60 -10.83
C ALA A 13 0.28 -13.77 -10.72
N ILE A 14 -0.29 -13.33 -9.60
CA ILE A 14 -1.74 -13.31 -9.39
C ILE A 14 -2.35 -12.34 -10.40
N ARG A 15 -3.35 -12.81 -11.14
CA ARG A 15 -4.08 -11.96 -12.10
C ARG A 15 -5.30 -11.37 -11.43
N PRO A 16 -5.51 -10.03 -11.51
CA PRO A 16 -6.74 -9.42 -11.05
C PRO A 16 -7.97 -10.00 -11.76
N THR A 17 -9.00 -10.34 -11.00
CA THR A 17 -10.31 -10.81 -11.54
C THR A 17 -11.26 -9.66 -11.85
N GLY A 18 -11.00 -8.47 -11.29
CA GLY A 18 -11.91 -7.34 -11.32
C GLY A 18 -13.00 -7.40 -10.25
N GLU A 19 -13.07 -8.47 -9.46
CA GLU A 19 -13.99 -8.56 -8.32
C GLU A 19 -13.48 -7.70 -7.16
N GLU A 20 -14.34 -6.85 -6.63
CA GLU A 20 -14.03 -6.04 -5.44
C GLU A 20 -14.55 -6.71 -4.18
N ARG A 21 -13.64 -7.01 -3.26
CA ARG A 21 -13.96 -7.57 -1.93
C ARG A 21 -14.09 -6.43 -0.92
N THR A 22 -15.05 -6.54 -0.03
CA THR A 22 -15.24 -5.63 1.09
C THR A 22 -15.10 -6.36 2.42
N PHE A 23 -14.94 -5.59 3.49
CA PHE A 23 -14.91 -6.07 4.88
C PHE A 23 -15.69 -5.09 5.77
N SER A 24 -15.94 -5.43 7.02
CA SER A 24 -16.76 -4.61 7.92
C SER A 24 -16.02 -3.33 8.34
N ALA A 25 -16.77 -2.26 8.66
CA ALA A 25 -16.19 -0.98 9.06
C ALA A 25 -15.51 -1.04 10.45
N ASP A 26 -15.93 -1.97 11.30
CA ASP A 26 -15.35 -2.23 12.63
C ASP A 26 -14.12 -3.14 12.58
N GLU A 27 -13.76 -3.68 11.42
CA GLU A 27 -12.60 -4.54 11.25
C GLU A 27 -11.34 -3.73 10.91
N LEU A 28 -10.22 -4.14 11.49
CA LEU A 28 -8.90 -3.62 11.19
C LEU A 28 -8.03 -4.70 10.54
N ILE A 29 -7.47 -4.38 9.38
CA ILE A 29 -6.42 -5.19 8.74
C ILE A 29 -5.07 -4.70 9.26
N VAL A 30 -4.33 -5.57 9.96
CA VAL A 30 -3.05 -5.20 10.59
C VAL A 30 -1.91 -6.06 10.06
N SER A 31 -0.79 -5.41 9.75
CA SER A 31 0.47 -6.09 9.47
C SER A 31 1.66 -5.32 10.03
N LYS A 32 2.76 -6.04 10.28
CA LYS A 32 4.07 -5.46 10.61
C LYS A 32 5.12 -5.99 9.66
N THR A 33 6.14 -5.18 9.42
CA THR A 33 7.29 -5.57 8.61
C THR A 33 8.60 -5.24 9.32
N ASP A 34 9.68 -5.88 8.88
CA ASP A 34 11.03 -5.42 9.17
C ASP A 34 11.34 -4.11 8.39
N PRO A 35 12.52 -3.48 8.59
CA PRO A 35 12.90 -2.26 7.86
C PRO A 35 13.03 -2.43 6.34
N ARG A 36 13.14 -3.66 5.84
CA ARG A 36 13.19 -3.99 4.41
C ARG A 36 11.82 -4.22 3.80
N GLY A 37 10.74 -4.10 4.61
CA GLY A 37 9.38 -4.34 4.17
C GLY A 37 8.99 -5.82 4.10
N ILE A 38 9.73 -6.71 4.79
CA ILE A 38 9.39 -8.14 4.91
C ILE A 38 8.37 -8.31 6.02
N ILE A 39 7.26 -8.97 5.72
CA ILE A 39 6.15 -9.18 6.67
C ILE A 39 6.60 -10.07 7.83
N THR A 40 6.45 -9.56 9.04
CA THR A 40 6.76 -10.26 10.30
C THR A 40 5.52 -10.61 11.12
N TYR A 41 4.40 -9.94 10.81
CA TYR A 41 3.11 -10.17 11.46
C TYR A 41 1.96 -9.84 10.51
N ALA A 42 0.88 -10.60 10.58
CA ALA A 42 -0.41 -10.33 9.95
C ALA A 42 -1.52 -10.85 10.88
N ASN A 43 -2.60 -10.08 11.06
CA ASN A 43 -3.75 -10.54 11.84
C ASN A 43 -4.74 -11.37 10.99
N ASP A 44 -5.71 -12.00 11.64
CA ASP A 44 -6.69 -12.88 10.98
C ASP A 44 -7.51 -12.13 9.91
N VAL A 45 -7.81 -10.84 10.14
CA VAL A 45 -8.53 -10.01 9.14
C VAL A 45 -7.68 -9.83 7.89
N PHE A 46 -6.37 -9.59 8.03
CA PHE A 46 -5.44 -9.54 6.89
C PHE A 46 -5.46 -10.84 6.09
N LEU A 47 -5.39 -11.97 6.77
CA LEU A 47 -5.35 -13.29 6.14
C LEU A 47 -6.67 -13.60 5.42
N ARG A 48 -7.79 -13.36 6.09
CA ARG A 48 -9.13 -13.61 5.54
C ARG A 48 -9.45 -12.72 4.34
N VAL A 49 -9.25 -11.40 4.47
CA VAL A 49 -9.56 -10.46 3.39
C VAL A 49 -8.61 -10.63 2.22
N GLY A 50 -7.32 -10.89 2.50
CA GLY A 50 -6.32 -11.16 1.49
C GLY A 50 -6.38 -12.56 0.88
N ALA A 51 -7.24 -13.46 1.40
CA ALA A 51 -7.32 -14.88 1.00
C ALA A 51 -5.98 -15.61 1.11
N TYR A 52 -5.19 -15.31 2.15
CA TYR A 52 -3.89 -15.93 2.43
C TYR A 52 -3.92 -16.79 3.68
N GLN A 53 -3.02 -17.79 3.71
CA GLN A 53 -2.64 -18.47 4.94
C GLN A 53 -1.42 -17.79 5.56
N LEU A 54 -1.27 -17.87 6.89
CA LEU A 54 -0.18 -17.20 7.61
C LEU A 54 1.21 -17.56 7.06
N HIS A 55 1.44 -18.83 6.75
CA HIS A 55 2.73 -19.32 6.22
C HIS A 55 3.05 -18.80 4.82
N GLU A 56 2.05 -18.31 4.08
CA GLU A 56 2.23 -17.74 2.74
C GLU A 56 2.67 -16.28 2.79
N VAL A 57 2.41 -15.56 3.89
CA VAL A 57 2.70 -14.13 4.01
C VAL A 57 3.90 -13.82 4.88
N ILE A 58 4.12 -14.56 5.96
CA ILE A 58 5.28 -14.32 6.84
C ILE A 58 6.59 -14.57 6.08
N GLY A 59 7.51 -13.60 6.17
CA GLY A 59 8.78 -13.64 5.45
C GLY A 59 8.69 -13.23 3.99
N GLN A 60 7.51 -12.83 3.49
CA GLN A 60 7.34 -12.28 2.15
C GLN A 60 7.44 -10.75 2.15
N PRO A 61 7.90 -10.14 1.06
CA PRO A 61 7.85 -8.69 0.92
C PRO A 61 6.38 -8.21 0.88
N HIS A 62 6.09 -7.08 1.51
CA HIS A 62 4.74 -6.55 1.65
C HIS A 62 4.06 -6.20 0.32
N ASN A 63 4.84 -5.99 -0.75
CA ASN A 63 4.30 -5.80 -2.10
C ASN A 63 3.59 -7.04 -2.66
N LEU A 64 3.60 -8.16 -1.92
CA LEU A 64 2.82 -9.37 -2.21
C LEU A 64 1.34 -9.06 -2.47
N ILE A 65 0.78 -8.11 -1.70
CA ILE A 65 -0.64 -7.71 -1.79
C ILE A 65 -0.85 -6.45 -2.65
N ARG A 66 0.17 -5.98 -3.36
CA ARG A 66 0.03 -4.77 -4.17
C ARG A 66 -0.77 -5.05 -5.43
N HIS A 67 -1.85 -4.29 -5.64
CA HIS A 67 -2.58 -4.34 -6.90
C HIS A 67 -1.75 -3.69 -8.03
N PRO A 68 -1.70 -4.28 -9.25
CA PRO A 68 -0.91 -3.74 -10.35
C PRO A 68 -1.35 -2.33 -10.79
N ASP A 69 -2.61 -1.94 -10.52
CA ASP A 69 -3.13 -0.61 -10.84
C ASP A 69 -2.77 0.47 -9.82
N MET A 70 -2.05 0.13 -8.75
CA MET A 70 -1.56 1.16 -7.84
C MET A 70 -0.37 1.91 -8.46
N PRO A 71 -0.41 3.28 -8.49
CA PRO A 71 0.67 4.08 -9.04
C PRO A 71 1.97 3.87 -8.27
N LYS A 72 3.08 3.85 -8.99
CA LYS A 72 4.42 3.74 -8.39
C LYS A 72 4.77 4.97 -7.56
N ALA A 73 4.32 6.16 -8.00
CA ALA A 73 4.53 7.41 -7.28
C ALA A 73 3.99 7.37 -5.84
N VAL A 74 2.81 6.77 -5.61
CA VAL A 74 2.22 6.65 -4.27
C VAL A 74 3.07 5.77 -3.36
N PHE A 75 3.60 4.67 -3.87
CA PHE A 75 4.51 3.82 -3.09
C PHE A 75 5.87 4.47 -2.85
N LYS A 76 6.38 5.24 -3.82
CA LYS A 76 7.59 6.04 -3.61
C LYS A 76 7.37 7.05 -2.48
N LEU A 77 6.28 7.80 -2.52
CA LEU A 77 5.92 8.74 -1.47
C LEU A 77 5.79 8.05 -0.10
N LEU A 78 5.12 6.87 -0.06
CA LEU A 78 4.99 6.09 1.16
C LEU A 78 6.37 5.75 1.75
N TRP A 79 7.25 5.15 0.95
CA TRP A 79 8.57 4.75 1.42
C TRP A 79 9.45 5.94 1.81
N ASP A 80 9.45 7.02 1.04
CA ASP A 80 10.20 8.24 1.35
C ASP A 80 9.73 8.85 2.69
N THR A 81 8.41 8.80 2.96
CA THR A 81 7.82 9.34 4.20
C THR A 81 8.15 8.45 5.41
N VAL A 82 7.84 7.15 5.35
CA VAL A 82 8.00 6.28 6.53
C VAL A 82 9.47 5.99 6.85
N SER A 83 10.35 5.96 5.85
CA SER A 83 11.79 5.81 6.08
C SER A 83 12.45 7.05 6.67
N SER A 84 11.81 8.22 6.51
CA SER A 84 12.23 9.47 7.19
C SER A 84 11.72 9.58 8.64
N GLY A 85 11.05 8.55 9.14
CA GLY A 85 10.52 8.53 10.52
C GLY A 85 9.14 9.17 10.70
N ARG A 86 8.45 9.50 9.59
CA ARG A 86 7.10 10.06 9.60
C ARG A 86 6.05 9.02 9.26
N GLU A 87 4.81 9.26 9.62
CA GLU A 87 3.67 8.43 9.25
C GLU A 87 3.04 8.89 7.93
N LEU A 88 2.27 8.00 7.30
CA LEU A 88 1.51 8.31 6.10
C LEU A 88 0.14 7.65 6.14
N PHE A 89 -0.88 8.42 5.75
CA PHE A 89 -2.20 7.92 5.38
C PHE A 89 -2.32 7.86 3.86
N ALA A 90 -2.87 6.76 3.33
CA ALA A 90 -3.06 6.60 1.89
C ALA A 90 -4.25 5.67 1.59
N TYR A 91 -5.01 6.00 0.55
CA TYR A 91 -5.90 5.03 -0.08
C TYR A 91 -5.07 4.01 -0.85
N VAL A 92 -5.29 2.73 -0.59
CA VAL A 92 -4.53 1.65 -1.23
C VAL A 92 -5.47 0.60 -1.76
N ASN A 93 -5.31 0.25 -3.03
CA ASN A 93 -5.93 -0.93 -3.60
C ASN A 93 -4.99 -2.11 -3.45
N ASN A 94 -5.44 -3.16 -2.78
CA ASN A 94 -4.69 -4.39 -2.58
C ASN A 94 -5.24 -5.51 -3.48
N LEU A 95 -4.40 -6.51 -3.72
CA LEU A 95 -4.74 -7.72 -4.47
C LEU A 95 -4.70 -8.92 -3.53
N ALA A 96 -5.80 -9.64 -3.45
CA ALA A 96 -5.91 -10.89 -2.71
C ALA A 96 -5.29 -12.07 -3.48
N ALA A 97 -5.03 -13.18 -2.79
CA ALA A 97 -4.40 -14.37 -3.38
C ALA A 97 -5.24 -15.01 -4.49
N ASP A 98 -6.56 -14.84 -4.46
CA ASP A 98 -7.51 -15.33 -5.46
C ASP A 98 -7.78 -14.34 -6.61
N GLY A 99 -7.12 -13.17 -6.61
CA GLY A 99 -7.24 -12.16 -7.65
C GLY A 99 -8.32 -11.11 -7.40
N ALA A 100 -9.12 -11.20 -6.35
CA ALA A 100 -10.02 -10.14 -5.95
C ALA A 100 -9.21 -8.92 -5.46
N ASN A 101 -9.74 -7.71 -5.62
CA ASN A 101 -9.12 -6.51 -5.06
C ASN A 101 -9.92 -5.97 -3.87
N TYR A 102 -9.26 -5.22 -3.00
CA TYR A 102 -9.91 -4.54 -1.88
C TYR A 102 -9.23 -3.21 -1.57
N TRP A 103 -10.07 -2.18 -1.41
CA TRP A 103 -9.62 -0.84 -1.05
C TRP A 103 -9.53 -0.68 0.46
N VAL A 104 -8.51 0.03 0.89
CA VAL A 104 -8.27 0.37 2.29
C VAL A 104 -7.82 1.82 2.43
N LEU A 105 -8.16 2.46 3.54
CA LEU A 105 -7.45 3.62 4.05
C LEU A 105 -6.35 3.09 4.96
N ALA A 106 -5.12 3.14 4.48
CA ALA A 106 -3.95 2.64 5.18
C ALA A 106 -3.28 3.75 6.00
N HIS A 107 -2.97 3.47 7.26
CA HIS A 107 -2.11 4.25 8.12
C HIS A 107 -0.82 3.46 8.34
N VAL A 108 0.30 3.99 7.91
CA VAL A 108 1.61 3.33 8.02
C VAL A 108 2.54 4.18 8.89
N THR A 109 3.07 3.56 9.94
CA THR A 109 3.95 4.22 10.92
C THR A 109 5.26 3.46 11.06
N PRO A 110 6.41 4.16 11.24
CA PRO A 110 7.65 3.52 11.63
C PRO A 110 7.61 3.06 13.10
N SER A 111 8.21 1.91 13.36
CA SER A 111 8.44 1.41 14.72
C SER A 111 9.90 1.68 15.10
N PHE A 112 10.09 2.29 16.27
CA PHE A 112 11.42 2.67 16.73
C PHE A 112 11.90 1.72 17.83
N GLY A 113 13.15 1.29 17.72
CA GLY A 113 13.87 0.56 18.75
C GLY A 113 14.68 1.49 19.66
N ALA A 114 15.50 0.90 20.51
CA ALA A 114 16.43 1.64 21.36
C ALA A 114 17.34 2.57 20.52
N GLY A 115 17.52 3.81 20.96
CA GLY A 115 18.32 4.81 20.27
C GLY A 115 17.64 5.45 19.04
N GLY A 116 16.31 5.34 18.89
CA GLY A 116 15.55 6.02 17.84
C GLY A 116 15.72 5.45 16.43
N ARG A 117 16.36 4.28 16.29
CA ARG A 117 16.49 3.60 14.99
C ARG A 117 15.19 2.93 14.59
N ILE A 118 14.79 3.07 13.32
CA ILE A 118 13.65 2.33 12.76
C ILE A 118 13.98 0.83 12.75
N VAL A 119 13.12 0.03 13.37
CA VAL A 119 13.23 -1.44 13.48
C VAL A 119 12.16 -2.17 12.67
N GLY A 120 11.23 -1.44 12.08
CA GLY A 120 10.17 -1.97 11.24
C GLY A 120 9.08 -0.94 10.98
N TYR A 121 8.01 -1.40 10.36
CA TYR A 121 6.83 -0.58 10.09
C TYR A 121 5.57 -1.31 10.55
N HIS A 122 4.60 -0.52 11.01
CA HIS A 122 3.28 -0.99 11.39
C HIS A 122 2.25 -0.39 10.44
N SER A 123 1.32 -1.19 9.96
CA SER A 123 0.25 -0.72 9.11
C SER A 123 -1.10 -1.17 9.62
N ASN A 124 -1.95 -0.19 9.93
CA ASN A 124 -3.38 -0.36 10.20
C ASN A 124 -4.15 0.05 8.94
N ARG A 125 -5.18 -0.70 8.61
CA ARG A 125 -6.01 -0.43 7.44
C ARG A 125 -7.47 -0.58 7.80
N ARG A 126 -8.23 0.46 7.49
CA ARG A 126 -9.68 0.52 7.69
C ARG A 126 -10.40 0.44 6.35
N LYS A 127 -11.68 0.08 6.40
CA LYS A 127 -12.56 0.19 5.24
C LYS A 127 -12.75 1.66 4.91
N PRO A 128 -12.43 2.10 3.68
CA PRO A 128 -12.63 3.48 3.27
C PRO A 128 -14.05 3.72 2.80
N ALA A 129 -14.50 4.99 2.86
CA ALA A 129 -15.72 5.41 2.21
C ALA A 129 -15.64 5.29 0.69
N ALA A 130 -16.76 4.98 0.06
CA ALA A 130 -16.85 4.86 -1.40
C ALA A 130 -16.51 6.16 -2.13
N SER A 131 -16.89 7.32 -1.57
CA SER A 131 -16.57 8.64 -2.12
C SER A 131 -15.07 8.91 -2.12
N GLY A 132 -14.37 8.60 -1.02
CA GLY A 132 -12.92 8.74 -0.94
C GLY A 132 -12.19 7.80 -1.90
N VAL A 133 -12.67 6.56 -2.06
CA VAL A 133 -12.15 5.61 -3.06
C VAL A 133 -12.33 6.17 -4.47
N ALA A 134 -13.49 6.77 -4.79
CA ALA A 134 -13.73 7.34 -6.12
C ALA A 134 -12.75 8.48 -6.43
N ALA A 135 -12.54 9.40 -5.47
CA ALA A 135 -11.58 10.50 -5.64
C ALA A 135 -10.13 10.00 -5.76
N ALA A 136 -9.74 9.00 -4.95
CA ALA A 136 -8.42 8.39 -5.05
C ALA A 136 -8.22 7.68 -6.41
N ARG A 137 -9.24 6.97 -6.91
CA ARG A 137 -9.20 6.30 -8.24
C ARG A 137 -8.96 7.30 -9.37
N GLU A 138 -9.60 8.47 -9.33
CA GLU A 138 -9.42 9.50 -10.35
C GLU A 138 -7.96 9.98 -10.41
N LEU A 139 -7.39 10.37 -9.26
CA LEU A 139 -5.99 10.75 -9.16
C LEU A 139 -5.05 9.63 -9.63
N TYR A 140 -5.29 8.41 -9.16
CA TYR A 140 -4.44 7.25 -9.47
C TYR A 140 -4.51 6.85 -10.94
N ALA A 141 -5.66 7.00 -11.59
CA ALA A 141 -5.80 6.80 -13.03
C ALA A 141 -4.92 7.78 -13.82
N ALA A 142 -4.88 9.05 -13.44
CA ALA A 142 -4.02 10.05 -14.07
C ALA A 142 -2.52 9.73 -13.88
N LEU A 143 -2.11 9.34 -12.66
CA LEU A 143 -0.73 8.94 -12.38
C LEU A 143 -0.33 7.70 -13.18
N ARG A 144 -1.21 6.71 -13.28
CA ARG A 144 -0.99 5.49 -14.06
C ARG A 144 -0.89 5.78 -15.56
N ALA A 145 -1.75 6.64 -16.09
CA ALA A 145 -1.69 7.07 -17.48
C ALA A 145 -0.34 7.71 -17.80
N GLU A 146 0.19 8.53 -16.89
CA GLU A 146 1.52 9.10 -17.03
C GLU A 146 2.62 8.01 -16.99
N GLU A 147 2.55 7.07 -16.05
CA GLU A 147 3.51 5.96 -15.96
C GLU A 147 3.60 5.13 -17.25
N HIS A 148 2.47 4.90 -17.92
CA HIS A 148 2.40 4.13 -19.16
C HIS A 148 3.02 4.82 -20.37
N ARG A 149 3.26 6.14 -20.32
CA ARG A 149 3.94 6.89 -21.40
C ARG A 149 5.45 6.65 -21.43
N HIS A 150 5.99 6.01 -20.39
CA HIS A 150 7.42 5.81 -20.21
C HIS A 150 7.80 4.32 -20.32
N SER A 151 8.81 4.03 -21.13
CA SER A 151 9.30 2.67 -21.33
C SER A 151 10.15 2.14 -20.17
N SER A 152 10.82 3.03 -19.42
CA SER A 152 11.63 2.64 -18.27
C SER A 152 10.87 2.83 -16.96
N GLY A 153 11.00 1.85 -16.04
CA GLY A 153 10.37 1.93 -14.73
C GLY A 153 10.82 3.14 -13.90
N ARG A 154 12.07 3.58 -14.06
CA ARG A 154 12.61 4.76 -13.38
C ARG A 154 11.96 6.04 -13.91
N ALA A 155 11.94 6.23 -15.23
CA ALA A 155 11.32 7.41 -15.85
C ALA A 155 9.81 7.47 -15.52
N ALA A 156 9.12 6.33 -15.51
CA ALA A 156 7.71 6.26 -15.11
C ALA A 156 7.48 6.76 -13.67
N VAL A 157 8.32 6.34 -12.71
CA VAL A 157 8.24 6.80 -11.31
C VAL A 157 8.54 8.29 -11.19
N GLU A 158 9.58 8.78 -11.87
CA GLU A 158 9.97 10.20 -11.85
C GLU A 158 8.84 11.08 -12.41
N ALA A 159 8.27 10.71 -13.57
CA ALA A 159 7.19 11.45 -14.21
C ALA A 159 5.90 11.45 -13.39
N SER A 160 5.48 10.30 -12.88
CA SER A 160 4.26 10.22 -12.06
C SER A 160 4.43 10.93 -10.71
N THR A 161 5.64 10.91 -10.12
CA THR A 161 5.94 11.68 -8.91
C THR A 161 5.85 13.19 -9.18
N ALA A 162 6.43 13.66 -10.30
CA ALA A 162 6.33 15.06 -10.69
C ALA A 162 4.88 15.49 -10.95
N LEU A 163 4.06 14.62 -11.59
CA LEU A 163 2.63 14.87 -11.80
C LEU A 163 1.88 14.96 -10.47
N LEU A 164 2.13 14.05 -9.54
CA LEU A 164 1.53 14.08 -8.20
C LEU A 164 1.88 15.38 -7.46
N THR A 165 3.16 15.76 -7.44
CA THR A 165 3.61 16.99 -6.80
C THR A 165 2.93 18.22 -7.39
N ARG A 166 2.84 18.32 -8.71
CA ARG A 166 2.15 19.42 -9.41
C ARG A 166 0.66 19.45 -9.06
N HIS A 167 -0.02 18.32 -9.09
CA HIS A 167 -1.44 18.23 -8.78
C HIS A 167 -1.77 18.71 -7.36
N LEU A 168 -0.92 18.38 -6.40
CA LEU A 168 -1.04 18.84 -5.01
C LEU A 168 -0.72 20.34 -4.88
N ALA A 169 0.32 20.81 -5.57
CA ALA A 169 0.70 22.22 -5.56
C ALA A 169 -0.38 23.14 -6.19
N GLU A 170 -1.02 22.72 -7.28
CA GLU A 170 -2.12 23.42 -7.92
C GLU A 170 -3.34 23.58 -6.99
N ARG A 171 -3.51 22.67 -6.06
CA ARG A 171 -4.56 22.71 -5.01
C ARG A 171 -4.10 23.38 -3.73
N GLY A 172 -2.81 23.70 -3.60
CA GLY A 172 -2.23 24.30 -2.40
C GLY A 172 -2.26 23.38 -1.18
N VAL A 173 -2.22 22.06 -1.38
CA VAL A 173 -2.31 21.06 -0.29
C VAL A 173 -1.14 20.07 -0.34
N THR A 174 -0.82 19.52 0.82
CA THR A 174 0.04 18.33 0.95
C THR A 174 -0.73 17.07 0.56
N TYR A 175 -0.03 15.95 0.38
CA TYR A 175 -0.69 14.66 0.13
C TYR A 175 -1.56 14.23 1.32
N GLU A 176 -1.13 14.49 2.53
CA GLU A 176 -1.90 14.18 3.74
C GLU A 176 -3.20 15.00 3.80
N GLU A 177 -3.12 16.31 3.57
CA GLU A 177 -4.30 17.17 3.48
C GLU A 177 -5.25 16.74 2.37
N PHE A 178 -4.71 16.31 1.21
CA PHE A 178 -5.52 15.72 0.15
C PHE A 178 -6.26 14.46 0.64
N VAL A 179 -5.55 13.51 1.28
CA VAL A 179 -6.18 12.29 1.80
C VAL A 179 -7.30 12.63 2.78
N TRP A 180 -7.05 13.54 3.72
CA TRP A 180 -8.07 13.95 4.70
C TRP A 180 -9.24 14.72 4.08
N SER A 181 -9.01 15.47 3.00
CA SER A 181 -10.09 16.19 2.30
C SER A 181 -11.09 15.27 1.60
N ILE A 182 -10.71 14.03 1.32
CA ILE A 182 -11.57 13.03 0.68
C ILE A 182 -12.09 11.95 1.64
N VAL A 183 -11.72 12.02 2.93
CA VAL A 183 -12.33 11.22 4.00
C VAL A 183 -13.60 11.95 4.45
N PRO A 184 -14.79 11.33 4.38
CA PRO A 184 -16.02 11.96 4.83
C PRO A 184 -16.02 12.26 6.33
N ASP A 185 -16.71 13.33 6.73
CA ASP A 185 -16.92 13.66 8.14
C ASP A 185 -17.57 12.49 8.90
N GLY A 186 -16.96 12.07 10.01
CA GLY A 186 -17.47 11.00 10.86
C GLY A 186 -16.89 9.59 10.61
N GLU A 187 -15.95 9.43 9.69
CA GLU A 187 -15.28 8.14 9.42
C GLU A 187 -13.86 8.01 10.04
N VAL A 188 -13.50 8.86 11.00
CA VAL A 188 -12.19 8.81 11.68
C VAL A 188 -12.28 8.08 13.00
#